data_6e20856542467d3ca9972495870f99e9
#
_entry.id   6e20856542467d3ca9972495870f99e9
#
_cell.length_a   1.000
_cell.length_b   1.000
_cell.length_c   1.000
_cell.angle_alpha   90.00
_cell.angle_beta   90.00
_cell.angle_gamma   90.00
#
_symmetry.space_group_name_H-M   'P 1'
#
loop_
_entity.id
_entity.type
_entity.pdbx_description
1 polymer ?
#
loop_
_entity_poly.entity_id
_entity_poly.type
_entity_poly.pdbx_seq_one_letter_code
_entity_poly.pdbx_strand_id
1 'polypeptide(L)'
;MALLFLMIVPMLICIKYARKIKSDVASSIVKCLIFAIVTILSNGLFVVSQSITFSYFMQALYLFSFDMLFIYVLQYAQQYTQVFNEVSPFRTGCFLVAYLDGLQLVLNVFFHNVFTLKTVHYMGLQMYQVDTETAFYYVHYAFVYCLMFCIIASFTIKIIHIPYFYRKKYFPILVVTCVIVIINFM
;
A
#
# COMPACT_ATOMS: atom_id res chain seq x y z
N MET A 1 -8.85 -7.24 -15.54
CA MET A 1 -8.45 -8.40 -14.72
C MET A 1 -7.20 -9.09 -15.21
N ALA A 2 -7.13 -9.63 -16.44
CA ALA A 2 -5.93 -10.33 -16.93
C ALA A 2 -4.64 -9.48 -16.83
N LEU A 3 -4.69 -8.18 -17.11
CA LEU A 3 -3.56 -7.26 -16.99
C LEU A 3 -3.01 -7.13 -15.56
N LEU A 4 -3.89 -7.14 -14.54
CA LEU A 4 -3.45 -7.07 -13.14
C LEU A 4 -2.67 -8.33 -12.74
N PHE A 5 -3.16 -9.51 -13.14
CA PHE A 5 -2.46 -10.77 -12.87
C PHE A 5 -1.14 -10.88 -13.66
N LEU A 6 -1.06 -10.31 -14.87
CA LEU A 6 0.18 -10.28 -15.65
C LEU A 6 1.29 -9.51 -14.93
N MET A 7 0.95 -8.49 -14.13
CA MET A 7 1.94 -7.74 -13.34
C MET A 7 2.56 -8.55 -12.20
N ILE A 8 1.93 -9.63 -11.74
CA ILE A 8 2.46 -10.47 -10.65
C ILE A 8 3.73 -11.21 -11.09
N VAL A 9 3.80 -11.65 -12.33
CA VAL A 9 4.94 -12.43 -12.84
C VAL A 9 6.27 -11.67 -12.73
N PRO A 10 6.39 -10.42 -13.24
CA PRO A 10 7.64 -9.65 -13.06
C PRO A 10 7.93 -9.35 -11.59
N MET A 11 6.91 -9.15 -10.73
CA MET A 11 7.12 -8.96 -9.29
C MET A 11 7.76 -10.20 -8.64
N LEU A 12 7.29 -11.40 -8.98
CA LEU A 12 7.87 -12.66 -8.48
C LEU A 12 9.33 -12.84 -8.95
N ILE A 13 9.63 -12.48 -10.19
CA ILE A 13 11.00 -12.48 -10.71
C ILE A 13 11.87 -11.50 -9.91
N CYS A 14 11.39 -10.27 -9.69
CA CYS A 14 12.10 -9.27 -8.90
C CYS A 14 12.35 -9.75 -7.46
N ILE A 15 11.38 -10.40 -6.81
CA ILE A 15 11.54 -11.00 -5.48
C ILE A 15 12.66 -12.04 -5.49
N LYS A 16 12.68 -12.94 -6.49
CA LYS A 16 13.71 -13.97 -6.62
C LYS A 16 15.12 -13.38 -6.72
N TYR A 17 15.29 -12.31 -7.49
CA TYR A 17 16.58 -11.64 -7.61
C TYR A 17 16.95 -10.82 -6.37
N ALA A 18 16.00 -10.05 -5.82
CA ALA A 18 16.24 -9.24 -4.64
C ALA A 18 16.63 -10.06 -3.41
N ARG A 19 16.06 -11.26 -3.22
CA ARG A 19 16.43 -12.18 -2.12
C ARG A 19 17.89 -12.64 -2.15
N LYS A 20 18.55 -12.58 -3.30
CA LYS A 20 19.98 -12.92 -3.41
C LYS A 20 20.89 -11.82 -2.87
N ILE A 21 20.38 -10.61 -2.74
CA ILE A 21 21.13 -9.43 -2.28
C ILE A 21 20.96 -9.33 -0.77
N LYS A 22 22.05 -9.53 -0.04
CA LYS A 22 22.07 -9.41 1.44
C LYS A 22 22.19 -7.94 1.85
N SER A 23 21.10 -7.17 1.73
CA SER A 23 21.03 -5.79 2.21
C SER A 23 19.66 -5.47 2.78
N ASP A 24 19.58 -4.54 3.73
CA ASP A 24 18.32 -4.09 4.34
C ASP A 24 17.37 -3.47 3.30
N VAL A 25 17.93 -2.73 2.35
CA VAL A 25 17.18 -2.13 1.23
C VAL A 25 16.51 -3.22 0.39
N ALA A 26 17.26 -4.28 0.04
CA ALA A 26 16.70 -5.39 -0.73
C ALA A 26 15.60 -6.14 0.06
N SER A 27 15.79 -6.31 1.36
CA SER A 27 14.78 -6.89 2.24
C SER A 27 13.48 -6.08 2.24
N SER A 28 13.58 -4.75 2.33
CA SER A 28 12.40 -3.86 2.27
C SER A 28 11.70 -3.93 0.92
N ILE A 29 12.44 -3.98 -0.19
CA ILE A 29 11.86 -4.16 -1.54
C ILE A 29 11.10 -5.49 -1.64
N VAL A 30 11.66 -6.58 -1.12
CA VAL A 30 10.98 -7.89 -1.12
C VAL A 30 9.66 -7.82 -0.38
N LYS A 31 9.62 -7.18 0.80
CA LYS A 31 8.39 -7.00 1.58
C LYS A 31 7.38 -6.13 0.85
N CYS A 32 7.81 -5.01 0.23
CA CYS A 32 6.95 -4.19 -0.62
C CYS A 32 6.30 -5.00 -1.73
N LEU A 33 7.08 -5.79 -2.47
CA LEU A 33 6.58 -6.60 -3.57
C LEU A 33 5.61 -7.69 -3.11
N ILE A 34 5.85 -8.32 -1.96
CA ILE A 34 4.93 -9.32 -1.39
C ILE A 34 3.58 -8.66 -1.07
N PHE A 35 3.57 -7.53 -0.37
CA PHE A 35 2.32 -6.84 -0.04
C PHE A 35 1.63 -6.26 -1.27
N ALA A 36 2.37 -5.79 -2.27
CA ALA A 36 1.80 -5.38 -3.55
C ALA A 36 1.08 -6.55 -4.27
N ILE A 37 1.67 -7.75 -4.25
CA ILE A 37 1.02 -8.96 -4.81
C ILE A 37 -0.25 -9.29 -4.03
N VAL A 38 -0.21 -9.25 -2.69
CA VAL A 38 -1.41 -9.50 -1.85
C VAL A 38 -2.50 -8.48 -2.15
N THR A 39 -2.14 -7.20 -2.28
CA THR A 39 -3.08 -6.12 -2.64
C THR A 39 -3.76 -6.37 -4.00
N ILE A 40 -2.98 -6.74 -5.02
CA ILE A 40 -3.51 -7.05 -6.37
C ILE A 40 -4.44 -8.27 -6.32
N LEU A 41 -4.04 -9.33 -5.63
CA LEU A 41 -4.83 -10.56 -5.52
C LEU A 41 -6.13 -10.31 -4.76
N SER A 42 -6.08 -9.61 -3.63
CA SER A 42 -7.25 -9.29 -2.82
C SER A 42 -8.27 -8.47 -3.61
N ASN A 43 -7.80 -7.42 -4.30
CA ASN A 43 -8.66 -6.59 -5.16
C ASN A 43 -9.24 -7.41 -6.33
N GLY A 44 -8.43 -8.26 -6.97
CA GLY A 44 -8.90 -9.15 -8.04
C GLY A 44 -9.98 -10.11 -7.55
N LEU A 45 -9.79 -10.74 -6.39
CA LEU A 45 -10.75 -11.66 -5.79
C LEU A 45 -12.02 -10.94 -5.31
N PHE A 46 -11.89 -9.71 -4.79
CA PHE A 46 -13.04 -8.87 -4.44
C PHE A 46 -13.96 -8.64 -5.63
N VAL A 47 -13.40 -8.24 -6.78
CA VAL A 47 -14.20 -7.91 -7.99
C VAL A 47 -14.92 -9.12 -8.59
N VAL A 48 -14.35 -10.33 -8.50
CA VAL A 48 -14.98 -11.56 -9.05
C VAL A 48 -15.85 -12.29 -8.04
N SER A 49 -15.87 -11.85 -6.79
CA SER A 49 -16.62 -12.51 -5.72
C SER A 49 -18.12 -12.35 -5.88
N GLN A 50 -18.86 -13.45 -5.68
CA GLN A 50 -20.31 -13.47 -5.60
C GLN A 50 -20.84 -13.61 -4.16
N SER A 51 -19.96 -13.85 -3.21
CA SER A 51 -20.30 -13.96 -1.78
C SER A 51 -20.03 -12.65 -1.06
N ILE A 52 -21.03 -12.08 -0.41
CA ILE A 52 -20.91 -10.82 0.33
C ILE A 52 -19.90 -10.90 1.47
N THR A 53 -19.91 -11.98 2.24
CA THR A 53 -18.97 -12.19 3.35
C THR A 53 -17.53 -12.32 2.86
N PHE A 54 -17.32 -13.07 1.76
CA PHE A 54 -16.01 -13.19 1.14
C PHE A 54 -15.54 -11.85 0.58
N SER A 55 -16.44 -11.03 0.01
CA SER A 55 -16.12 -9.69 -0.48
C SER A 55 -15.69 -8.76 0.65
N TYR A 56 -16.37 -8.78 1.80
CA TYR A 56 -15.94 -8.03 2.98
C TYR A 56 -14.53 -8.43 3.42
N PHE A 57 -14.25 -9.74 3.47
CA PHE A 57 -12.92 -10.24 3.85
C PHE A 57 -11.83 -9.83 2.84
N MET A 58 -12.10 -9.93 1.54
CA MET A 58 -11.14 -9.53 0.50
C MET A 58 -10.89 -8.03 0.50
N GLN A 59 -11.91 -7.20 0.74
CA GLN A 59 -11.75 -5.76 0.85
C GLN A 59 -10.96 -5.37 2.11
N ALA A 60 -11.21 -6.01 3.24
CA ALA A 60 -10.44 -5.80 4.46
C ALA A 60 -8.96 -6.19 4.26
N LEU A 61 -8.70 -7.32 3.60
CA LEU A 61 -7.35 -7.76 3.28
C LEU A 61 -6.66 -6.81 2.29
N TYR A 62 -7.39 -6.27 1.32
CA TYR A 62 -6.89 -5.25 0.39
C TYR A 62 -6.42 -4.00 1.13
N LEU A 63 -7.26 -3.42 1.99
CA LEU A 63 -6.94 -2.21 2.75
C LEU A 63 -5.74 -2.44 3.70
N PHE A 64 -5.76 -3.53 4.46
CA PHE A 64 -4.63 -3.88 5.35
C PHE A 64 -3.31 -4.10 4.59
N SER A 65 -3.35 -4.82 3.48
CA SER A 65 -2.13 -5.05 2.67
C SER A 65 -1.63 -3.77 2.03
N PHE A 66 -2.50 -2.83 1.75
CA PHE A 66 -2.18 -1.50 1.23
C PHE A 66 -1.43 -0.66 2.28
N ASP A 67 -1.88 -0.65 3.54
CA ASP A 67 -1.16 -0.02 4.64
C ASP A 67 0.24 -0.58 4.82
N MET A 68 0.34 -1.91 4.87
CA MET A 68 1.62 -2.59 5.02
C MET A 68 2.57 -2.31 3.85
N LEU A 69 2.03 -2.21 2.64
CA LEU A 69 2.80 -1.82 1.46
C LEU A 69 3.45 -0.44 1.66
N PHE A 70 2.67 0.58 2.08
CA PHE A 70 3.19 1.93 2.28
C PHE A 70 4.19 2.03 3.43
N ILE A 71 4.01 1.27 4.51
CA ILE A 71 5.00 1.21 5.60
C ILE A 71 6.33 0.65 5.09
N TYR A 72 6.30 -0.41 4.28
CA TYR A 72 7.55 -0.96 3.71
C TYR A 72 8.15 -0.07 2.62
N VAL A 73 7.34 0.67 1.86
CA VAL A 73 7.83 1.72 0.94
C VAL A 73 8.49 2.85 1.74
N LEU A 74 7.92 3.28 2.86
CA LEU A 74 8.53 4.26 3.75
C LEU A 74 9.86 3.73 4.32
N GLN A 75 9.89 2.49 4.79
CA GLN A 75 11.13 1.85 5.25
C GLN A 75 12.19 1.82 4.15
N TYR A 76 11.81 1.45 2.93
CA TYR A 76 12.70 1.50 1.77
C TYR A 76 13.20 2.92 1.51
N ALA A 77 12.31 3.92 1.51
CA ALA A 77 12.68 5.31 1.30
C ALA A 77 13.71 5.80 2.34
N GLN A 78 13.49 5.52 3.62
CA GLN A 78 14.40 5.87 4.71
C GLN A 78 15.77 5.20 4.55
N GLN A 79 15.81 3.90 4.27
CA GLN A 79 17.06 3.15 4.06
C GLN A 79 17.81 3.59 2.81
N TYR A 80 17.10 3.86 1.71
CA TYR A 80 17.70 4.27 0.45
C TYR A 80 18.22 5.71 0.48
N THR A 81 17.49 6.61 1.13
CA THR A 81 17.87 8.03 1.25
C THR A 81 18.80 8.29 2.42
N GLN A 82 18.85 7.39 3.40
CA GLN A 82 19.52 7.58 4.70
C GLN A 82 18.95 8.78 5.49
N VAL A 83 17.73 9.21 5.14
CA VAL A 83 17.01 10.28 5.84
C VAL A 83 16.10 9.62 6.87
N PHE A 84 16.11 10.11 8.11
CA PHE A 84 15.34 9.56 9.23
C PHE A 84 15.62 8.07 9.54
N ASN A 85 16.80 7.56 9.17
CA ASN A 85 17.12 6.15 9.35
C ASN A 85 17.21 5.73 10.85
N GLU A 86 17.52 6.68 11.73
CA GLU A 86 17.63 6.45 13.18
C GLU A 86 16.28 6.49 13.91
N VAL A 87 15.19 6.84 13.24
CA VAL A 87 13.86 7.00 13.89
C VAL A 87 13.15 5.65 14.00
N SER A 88 13.73 4.73 14.75
CA SER A 88 13.12 3.43 15.08
C SER A 88 11.76 3.56 15.77
N PRO A 89 11.52 4.49 16.75
CA PRO A 89 10.23 4.63 17.43
C PRO A 89 9.09 5.04 16.49
N PHE A 90 9.35 5.95 15.55
CA PHE A 90 8.35 6.38 14.56
C PHE A 90 7.87 5.22 13.70
N ARG A 91 8.80 4.41 13.19
CA ARG A 91 8.46 3.24 12.37
C ARG A 91 7.68 2.21 13.18
N THR A 92 8.08 1.95 14.41
CA THR A 92 7.34 1.06 15.31
C THR A 92 5.92 1.58 15.56
N GLY A 93 5.75 2.89 15.75
CA GLY A 93 4.45 3.54 15.84
C GLY A 93 3.59 3.34 14.59
N CYS A 94 4.16 3.50 13.39
CA CYS A 94 3.45 3.23 12.13
C CYS A 94 2.97 1.77 12.03
N PHE A 95 3.80 0.79 12.42
CA PHE A 95 3.37 -0.61 12.45
C PHE A 95 2.26 -0.84 13.46
N LEU A 96 2.34 -0.25 14.67
CA LEU A 96 1.31 -0.38 15.68
C LEU A 96 -0.03 0.16 15.17
N VAL A 97 -0.03 1.34 14.55
CA VAL A 97 -1.25 1.94 13.97
C VAL A 97 -1.81 1.03 12.86
N ALA A 98 -0.97 0.53 11.95
CA ALA A 98 -1.44 -0.37 10.88
C ALA A 98 -2.01 -1.69 11.42
N TYR A 99 -1.44 -2.25 12.50
CA TYR A 99 -2.01 -3.45 13.13
C TYR A 99 -3.34 -3.17 13.82
N LEU A 100 -3.50 -2.02 14.48
CA LEU A 100 -4.77 -1.60 15.08
C LEU A 100 -5.84 -1.37 14.00
N ASP A 101 -5.47 -0.69 12.90
CA ASP A 101 -6.35 -0.51 11.76
C ASP A 101 -6.71 -1.86 11.12
N GLY A 102 -5.73 -2.75 10.92
CA GLY A 102 -5.96 -4.10 10.42
C GLY A 102 -6.90 -4.92 11.30
N LEU A 103 -6.79 -4.82 12.63
CA LEU A 103 -7.75 -5.44 13.56
C LEU A 103 -9.16 -4.88 13.36
N GLN A 104 -9.29 -3.56 13.22
CA GLN A 104 -10.56 -2.91 12.97
C GLN A 104 -11.16 -3.34 11.61
N LEU A 105 -10.35 -3.49 10.57
CA LEU A 105 -10.76 -3.99 9.25
C LEU A 105 -11.25 -5.46 9.33
N VAL A 106 -10.60 -6.31 10.11
CA VAL A 106 -11.08 -7.69 10.36
C VAL A 106 -12.42 -7.68 11.09
N LEU A 107 -12.58 -6.85 12.11
CA LEU A 107 -13.83 -6.68 12.83
C LEU A 107 -14.95 -6.12 11.94
N ASN A 108 -14.61 -5.35 10.91
CA ASN A 108 -15.58 -4.83 9.95
C ASN A 108 -16.33 -5.92 9.17
N VAL A 109 -15.74 -7.11 9.00
CA VAL A 109 -16.40 -8.26 8.38
C VAL A 109 -17.68 -8.65 9.13
N PHE A 110 -17.72 -8.37 10.45
CA PHE A 110 -18.83 -8.71 11.35
C PHE A 110 -19.71 -7.48 11.69
N PHE A 111 -19.09 -6.33 11.91
CA PHE A 111 -19.76 -5.14 12.46
C PHE A 111 -20.06 -4.06 11.41
N HIS A 112 -19.48 -4.12 10.21
CA HIS A 112 -19.70 -3.17 9.11
C HIS A 112 -19.52 -1.69 9.51
N ASN A 113 -18.54 -1.41 10.38
CA ASN A 113 -18.33 -0.08 10.98
C ASN A 113 -17.28 0.78 10.23
N VAL A 114 -16.44 0.19 9.38
CA VAL A 114 -15.43 0.90 8.57
C VAL A 114 -15.95 1.21 7.18
N PHE A 115 -16.48 0.21 6.49
CA PHE A 115 -17.10 0.34 5.18
C PHE A 115 -18.27 -0.64 5.06
N THR A 116 -19.21 -0.33 4.19
CA THR A 116 -20.31 -1.23 3.81
C THR A 116 -20.21 -1.59 2.33
N LEU A 117 -20.87 -2.69 1.93
CA LEU A 117 -20.93 -3.13 0.56
C LEU A 117 -22.35 -2.98 0.02
N LYS A 118 -22.48 -2.24 -1.09
CA LYS A 118 -23.73 -2.15 -1.86
C LYS A 118 -23.69 -3.11 -3.04
N THR A 119 -24.79 -3.81 -3.26
CA THR A 119 -24.96 -4.69 -4.43
C THR A 119 -25.28 -3.85 -5.65
N VAL A 120 -24.51 -4.01 -6.70
CA VAL A 120 -24.71 -3.37 -8.00
C VAL A 120 -24.87 -4.45 -9.08
N HIS A 121 -25.84 -4.30 -9.95
CA HIS A 121 -26.03 -5.20 -11.09
C HIS A 121 -25.42 -4.56 -12.34
N TYR A 122 -24.41 -5.22 -12.91
CA TYR A 122 -23.76 -4.77 -14.14
C TYR A 122 -23.77 -5.90 -15.17
N MET A 123 -24.37 -5.66 -16.34
CA MET A 123 -24.53 -6.66 -17.43
C MET A 123 -25.09 -8.03 -16.96
N GLY A 124 -26.05 -8.02 -16.02
CA GLY A 124 -26.65 -9.25 -15.48
C GLY A 124 -25.80 -9.98 -14.42
N LEU A 125 -24.62 -9.47 -14.09
CA LEU A 125 -23.75 -9.98 -13.02
C LEU A 125 -23.98 -9.16 -11.75
N GLN A 126 -24.07 -9.85 -10.62
CA GLN A 126 -24.07 -9.23 -9.30
C GLN A 126 -22.63 -8.89 -8.90
N MET A 127 -22.38 -7.63 -8.60
CA MET A 127 -21.09 -7.13 -8.13
C MET A 127 -21.28 -6.36 -6.83
N TYR A 128 -20.20 -6.22 -6.05
CA TYR A 128 -20.22 -5.44 -4.83
C TYR A 128 -19.40 -4.17 -5.02
N GLN A 129 -19.95 -3.05 -4.56
CA GLN A 129 -19.27 -1.76 -4.53
C GLN A 129 -19.11 -1.32 -3.09
N VAL A 130 -17.94 -0.78 -2.77
CA VAL A 130 -17.64 -0.24 -1.43
C VAL A 130 -18.36 1.08 -1.26
N ASP A 131 -19.09 1.21 -0.15
CA ASP A 131 -19.66 2.45 0.32
C ASP A 131 -18.78 3.04 1.43
N THR A 132 -18.31 4.27 1.23
CA THR A 132 -17.21 4.88 1.98
C THR A 132 -17.65 6.00 2.91
N GLU A 133 -18.93 6.04 3.31
CA GLU A 133 -19.48 7.16 4.10
C GLU A 133 -19.16 7.11 5.60
N THR A 134 -18.33 6.14 6.06
CA THR A 134 -18.02 6.01 7.49
C THR A 134 -16.82 6.85 7.92
N ALA A 135 -16.86 7.38 9.15
CA ALA A 135 -15.75 8.17 9.72
C ALA A 135 -14.44 7.35 9.80
N PHE A 136 -14.52 6.06 10.10
CA PHE A 136 -13.35 5.18 10.22
C PHE A 136 -12.64 4.95 8.89
N TYR A 137 -13.37 4.95 7.78
CA TYR A 137 -12.80 4.89 6.45
C TYR A 137 -11.93 6.11 6.15
N TYR A 138 -12.37 7.30 6.53
CA TYR A 138 -11.56 8.52 6.39
C TYR A 138 -10.32 8.51 7.27
N VAL A 139 -10.38 7.94 8.48
CA VAL A 139 -9.21 7.78 9.38
C VAL A 139 -8.17 6.87 8.73
N HIS A 140 -8.59 5.74 8.15
CA HIS A 140 -7.72 4.84 7.40
C HIS A 140 -6.99 5.59 6.25
N TYR A 141 -7.72 6.30 5.41
CA TYR A 141 -7.11 7.07 4.31
C TYR A 141 -6.20 8.21 4.80
N ALA A 142 -6.57 8.90 5.88
CA ALA A 142 -5.70 9.92 6.49
C ALA A 142 -4.36 9.32 6.91
N PHE A 143 -4.35 8.12 7.48
CA PHE A 143 -3.13 7.39 7.83
C PHE A 143 -2.28 7.08 6.59
N VAL A 144 -2.88 6.54 5.52
CA VAL A 144 -2.18 6.26 4.25
C VAL A 144 -1.58 7.52 3.64
N TYR A 145 -2.33 8.63 3.61
CA TYR A 145 -1.81 9.92 3.10
C TYR A 145 -0.66 10.47 3.95
N CYS A 146 -0.71 10.29 5.27
CA CYS A 146 0.40 10.65 6.15
C CYS A 146 1.67 9.84 5.80
N LEU A 147 1.56 8.54 5.56
CA LEU A 147 2.68 7.71 5.11
C LEU A 147 3.22 8.16 3.76
N MET A 148 2.35 8.44 2.78
CA MET A 148 2.75 8.97 1.47
C MET A 148 3.50 10.29 1.59
N PHE A 149 3.01 11.21 2.43
CA PHE A 149 3.69 12.48 2.71
C PHE A 149 5.09 12.27 3.30
N CYS A 150 5.25 11.36 4.26
CA CYS A 150 6.55 11.02 4.83
C CYS A 150 7.52 10.42 3.80
N ILE A 151 7.02 9.60 2.85
CA ILE A 151 7.83 9.06 1.76
C ILE A 151 8.32 10.19 0.84
N ILE A 152 7.43 11.08 0.40
CA ILE A 152 7.76 12.24 -0.44
C ILE A 152 8.77 13.14 0.27
N ALA A 153 8.54 13.45 1.55
CA ALA A 153 9.44 14.26 2.37
C ALA A 153 10.85 13.65 2.44
N SER A 154 10.96 12.34 2.63
CA SER A 154 12.25 11.63 2.70
C SER A 154 13.06 11.79 1.40
N PHE A 155 12.44 11.64 0.24
CA PHE A 155 13.10 11.84 -1.05
C PHE A 155 13.41 13.31 -1.32
N THR A 156 12.50 14.22 -0.99
CA THR A 156 12.69 15.67 -1.19
C THR A 156 13.84 16.20 -0.36
N ILE A 157 13.91 15.85 0.94
CA ILE A 157 15.01 16.23 1.83
C ILE A 157 16.33 15.72 1.25
N LYS A 158 16.37 14.47 0.78
CA LYS A 158 17.60 13.91 0.17
C LYS A 158 18.01 14.71 -1.06
N ILE A 159 17.09 15.02 -1.97
CA ILE A 159 17.36 15.74 -3.21
C ILE A 159 17.90 17.16 -2.92
N ILE A 160 17.40 17.83 -1.89
CA ILE A 160 17.85 19.17 -1.50
C ILE A 160 19.31 19.14 -1.00
N HIS A 161 19.66 18.15 -0.17
CA HIS A 161 20.95 18.07 0.50
C HIS A 161 22.06 17.39 -0.31
N ILE A 162 21.75 16.78 -1.44
CA ILE A 162 22.73 16.07 -2.27
C ILE A 162 23.27 16.98 -3.40
N PRO A 163 24.56 16.87 -3.79
CA PRO A 163 25.10 17.60 -4.93
C PRO A 163 24.30 17.36 -6.21
N TYR A 164 24.16 18.39 -7.06
CA TYR A 164 23.33 18.41 -8.27
C TYR A 164 23.53 17.18 -9.18
N PHE A 165 24.77 16.71 -9.30
CA PHE A 165 25.11 15.58 -10.16
C PHE A 165 24.41 14.27 -9.76
N TYR A 166 24.16 14.07 -8.46
CA TYR A 166 23.51 12.86 -7.91
C TYR A 166 21.98 12.97 -7.85
N ARG A 167 21.40 14.15 -8.03
CA ARG A 167 19.94 14.37 -7.97
C ARG A 167 19.18 13.56 -9.01
N LYS A 168 19.78 13.35 -10.19
CA LYS A 168 19.18 12.54 -11.28
C LYS A 168 18.82 11.12 -10.87
N LYS A 169 19.46 10.57 -9.83
CA LYS A 169 19.19 9.22 -9.32
C LYS A 169 17.89 9.14 -8.51
N TYR A 170 17.56 10.20 -7.76
CA TYR A 170 16.41 10.22 -6.84
C TYR A 170 15.16 10.85 -7.47
N PHE A 171 15.36 11.74 -8.42
CA PHE A 171 14.28 12.49 -9.06
C PHE A 171 13.21 11.60 -9.73
N PRO A 172 13.54 10.56 -10.51
CA PRO A 172 12.52 9.68 -11.12
C PRO A 172 11.65 8.98 -10.07
N ILE A 173 12.24 8.55 -8.95
CA ILE A 173 11.51 7.87 -7.88
C ILE A 173 10.52 8.85 -7.23
N LEU A 174 10.95 10.09 -6.96
CA LEU A 174 10.07 11.14 -6.43
C LEU A 174 8.91 11.43 -7.38
N VAL A 175 9.17 11.59 -8.68
CA VAL A 175 8.12 11.84 -9.68
C VAL A 175 7.12 10.69 -9.72
N VAL A 176 7.57 9.45 -9.77
CA VAL A 176 6.69 8.28 -9.76
C VAL A 176 5.85 8.24 -8.49
N THR A 177 6.44 8.53 -7.32
CA THR A 177 5.70 8.57 -6.06
C THR A 177 4.63 9.66 -6.07
N CYS A 178 4.96 10.88 -6.55
CA CYS A 178 3.99 11.96 -6.68
C CYS A 178 2.84 11.62 -7.65
N VAL A 179 3.15 10.98 -8.79
CA VAL A 179 2.13 10.54 -9.75
C VAL A 179 1.19 9.51 -9.12
N ILE A 180 1.72 8.54 -8.38
CA ILE A 180 0.89 7.55 -7.67
C ILE A 180 -0.04 8.24 -6.67
N VAL A 181 0.46 9.22 -5.90
CA VAL A 181 -0.36 10.00 -4.96
C VAL A 181 -1.48 10.74 -5.67
N ILE A 182 -1.18 11.43 -6.78
CA ILE A 182 -2.17 12.18 -7.56
C ILE A 182 -3.27 11.25 -8.10
N ILE A 183 -2.88 10.10 -8.67
CA ILE A 183 -3.85 9.13 -9.21
C ILE A 183 -4.77 8.58 -8.11
N ASN A 184 -4.24 8.37 -6.89
CA ASN A 184 -5.07 7.90 -5.78
C ASN A 184 -5.95 8.99 -5.17
N PHE A 185 -5.71 10.26 -5.51
CA PHE A 185 -6.52 11.39 -5.02
C PHE A 185 -7.70 11.72 -5.96
N MET A 186 -7.66 11.25 -7.21
CA MET A 186 -8.71 11.42 -8.23
C MET A 186 -9.74 10.29 -8.16
#